data_e7c92ba20ffb343edef4091996807fa7
#
_entry.id   e7c92ba20ffb343edef4091996807fa7
#
_cell.length_a   1.000
_cell.length_b   1.000
_cell.length_c   1.000
_cell.angle_alpha   90.00
_cell.angle_beta   90.00
_cell.angle_gamma   90.00
#
_symmetry.space_group_name_H-M   'P 1'
#
loop_
_entity.id
_entity.type
_entity.pdbx_description
1 polymer ?
#
loop_
_entity_poly.entity_id
_entity_poly.type
_entity_poly.pdbx_seq_one_letter_code
_entity_poly.pdbx_strand_id
1 'polypeptide(L)'
;CIGFGGLVLLSWVFCSLRRTGSRGLEVLALLLTTVGFAVTAAYDSHSLYKQLVAVVLGMGIYLLMDRVLQSLPLALKLRWPLVAAASALLAFNVLFGQRIFGAKNWIAIGPITFQPSELVKIVFILAGAATLDRLFAKRNLIFTILFSAYCVGCLALMSDFGTALIFFVAFLCIAFLRTGDLPSIVMITAAAGFAGGIVLRFKPYVLARFAVWRHAWEYAQEEGYQQTRTMSAVASGGLFGAGPEEAWLKYVGAANTDLVFGVVSEEFGLLLALCAAAAVILLGIYALRAAGRSRSSFYAIAACATAAMLVFQTTLNVLGSVDLLPLTGVTFPFVSMGGSSMLSCWGLLAYLQAAAPPPVSVKAAPKAPAPAVKPPQATGFLDELGVATDDIFGKEDAR
;
A
#
# COMPACT_ATOMS: atom_id res chain seq x y z
N CYS A 1 -13.88 -23.64 1.35
CA CYS A 1 -14.31 -23.31 2.73
C CYS A 1 -13.20 -23.56 3.76
N ILE A 2 -12.58 -24.77 3.82
CA ILE A 2 -11.54 -25.11 4.83
C ILE A 2 -10.29 -24.21 4.71
N GLY A 3 -9.79 -23.98 3.48
CA GLY A 3 -8.64 -23.10 3.24
C GLY A 3 -8.91 -21.65 3.65
N PHE A 4 -10.12 -21.16 3.45
CA PHE A 4 -10.54 -19.83 3.86
C PHE A 4 -10.67 -19.71 5.39
N GLY A 5 -11.29 -20.70 6.05
CA GLY A 5 -11.31 -20.76 7.51
C GLY A 5 -9.91 -20.82 8.12
N GLY A 6 -8.99 -21.58 7.50
CA GLY A 6 -7.58 -21.60 7.87
C GLY A 6 -6.88 -20.24 7.74
N LEU A 7 -7.18 -19.48 6.68
CA LEU A 7 -6.65 -18.14 6.46
C LEU A 7 -7.15 -17.14 7.51
N VAL A 8 -8.44 -17.18 7.83
CA VAL A 8 -9.03 -16.34 8.87
C VAL A 8 -8.42 -16.66 10.23
N LEU A 9 -8.23 -17.96 10.55
CA LEU A 9 -7.57 -18.39 11.78
C LEU A 9 -6.09 -17.98 11.81
N LEU A 10 -5.34 -18.17 10.73
CA LEU A 10 -3.95 -17.72 10.62
C LEU A 10 -3.85 -16.20 10.79
N SER A 11 -4.75 -15.44 10.18
CA SER A 11 -4.77 -13.99 10.33
C SER A 11 -5.11 -13.58 11.76
N TRP A 12 -6.04 -14.28 12.41
CA TRP A 12 -6.40 -14.02 13.81
C TRP A 12 -5.24 -14.35 14.76
N VAL A 13 -4.59 -15.51 14.59
CA VAL A 13 -3.39 -15.89 15.35
C VAL A 13 -2.27 -14.89 15.11
N PHE A 14 -2.05 -14.49 13.86
CA PHE A 14 -1.06 -13.51 13.48
C PHE A 14 -1.31 -12.14 14.14
N CYS A 15 -2.53 -11.62 14.05
CA CYS A 15 -2.93 -10.36 14.70
C CYS A 15 -2.89 -10.47 16.24
N SER A 16 -3.12 -11.67 16.80
CA SER A 16 -3.06 -11.92 18.24
C SER A 16 -1.62 -11.95 18.77
N LEU A 17 -0.69 -12.53 18.00
CA LEU A 17 0.74 -12.58 18.35
C LEU A 17 1.39 -11.19 18.26
N ARG A 18 0.87 -10.29 17.43
CA ARG A 18 1.31 -8.91 17.36
C ARG A 18 0.60 -8.06 18.41
N ARG A 19 1.30 -7.73 19.48
CA ARG A 19 0.82 -6.84 20.57
C ARG A 19 0.87 -5.34 20.20
N THR A 20 1.08 -4.96 18.93
CA THR A 20 1.40 -3.58 18.55
C THR A 20 0.43 -3.01 17.52
N GLY A 21 -0.13 -1.83 17.79
CA GLY A 21 -0.82 -0.98 16.83
C GLY A 21 -2.32 -1.25 16.63
N SER A 22 -2.95 -0.41 15.77
CA SER A 22 -4.35 -0.60 15.37
C SER A 22 -4.44 -1.73 14.34
N ARG A 23 -5.32 -2.68 14.57
CA ARG A 23 -5.58 -3.82 13.67
C ARG A 23 -6.38 -3.44 12.41
N GLY A 24 -6.80 -2.19 12.28
CA GLY A 24 -7.71 -1.75 11.22
C GLY A 24 -7.15 -1.94 9.81
N LEU A 25 -5.85 -1.68 9.60
CA LEU A 25 -5.20 -1.86 8.29
C LEU A 25 -5.18 -3.33 7.84
N GLU A 26 -4.83 -4.22 8.76
CA GLU A 26 -4.77 -5.66 8.50
C GLU A 26 -6.16 -6.22 8.22
N VAL A 27 -7.18 -5.76 8.95
CA VAL A 27 -8.58 -6.17 8.73
C VAL A 27 -9.07 -5.73 7.36
N LEU A 28 -8.78 -4.49 6.93
CA LEU A 28 -9.16 -4.01 5.60
C LEU A 28 -8.43 -4.79 4.48
N ALA A 29 -7.14 -5.06 4.64
CA ALA A 29 -6.38 -5.85 3.68
C ALA A 29 -6.91 -7.30 3.59
N LEU A 30 -7.28 -7.90 4.71
CA LEU A 30 -7.87 -9.24 4.76
C LEU A 30 -9.28 -9.27 4.15
N LEU A 31 -10.10 -8.24 4.39
CA LEU A 31 -11.41 -8.10 3.75
C LEU A 31 -11.25 -8.09 2.22
N LEU A 32 -10.35 -7.24 1.69
CA LEU A 32 -10.07 -7.16 0.26
C LEU A 32 -9.52 -8.49 -0.29
N THR A 33 -8.60 -9.12 0.42
CA THR A 33 -8.06 -10.44 0.06
C THR A 33 -9.17 -11.50 0.02
N THR A 34 -10.16 -11.41 0.92
CA THR A 34 -11.34 -12.30 0.95
C THR A 34 -12.17 -12.16 -0.33
N VAL A 35 -12.43 -10.92 -0.77
CA VAL A 35 -13.10 -10.67 -2.06
C VAL A 35 -12.29 -11.28 -3.21
N GLY A 36 -10.96 -11.10 -3.21
CA GLY A 36 -10.07 -11.71 -4.19
C GLY A 36 -10.13 -13.24 -4.20
N PHE A 37 -10.27 -13.89 -3.04
CA PHE A 37 -10.47 -15.35 -2.96
C PHE A 37 -11.83 -15.77 -3.52
N ALA A 38 -12.90 -15.00 -3.26
CA ALA A 38 -14.24 -15.29 -3.78
C ALA A 38 -14.22 -15.25 -5.32
N VAL A 39 -13.64 -14.20 -5.91
CA VAL A 39 -13.46 -14.09 -7.37
C VAL A 39 -12.62 -15.24 -7.93
N THR A 40 -11.50 -15.56 -7.27
CA THR A 40 -10.64 -16.66 -7.74
C THR A 40 -11.37 -17.99 -7.70
N ALA A 41 -12.21 -18.24 -6.67
CA ALA A 41 -13.00 -19.46 -6.54
C ALA A 41 -14.03 -19.61 -7.65
N ALA A 42 -14.66 -18.51 -8.04
CA ALA A 42 -15.65 -18.45 -9.11
C ALA A 42 -15.03 -18.59 -10.51
N TYR A 43 -13.81 -18.09 -10.67
CA TYR A 43 -13.06 -18.17 -11.93
C TYR A 43 -12.47 -19.55 -12.18
N ASP A 44 -11.65 -20.05 -11.25
CA ASP A 44 -10.98 -21.36 -11.34
C ASP A 44 -10.59 -21.87 -9.94
N SER A 45 -11.24 -22.92 -9.50
CA SER A 45 -10.99 -23.52 -8.19
C SER A 45 -9.55 -24.07 -8.02
N HIS A 46 -8.89 -24.47 -9.12
CA HIS A 46 -7.49 -24.91 -9.08
C HIS A 46 -6.51 -23.76 -8.82
N SER A 47 -6.88 -22.54 -9.22
CA SER A 47 -6.06 -21.33 -8.99
C SER A 47 -6.15 -20.83 -7.54
N LEU A 48 -7.11 -21.28 -6.74
CA LEU A 48 -7.20 -20.96 -5.30
C LEU A 48 -5.92 -21.33 -4.53
N TYR A 49 -5.32 -22.46 -4.86
CA TYR A 49 -4.05 -22.86 -4.22
C TYR A 49 -2.93 -21.86 -4.51
N LYS A 50 -2.80 -21.41 -5.77
CA LYS A 50 -1.78 -20.43 -6.16
C LYS A 50 -2.01 -19.09 -5.44
N GLN A 51 -3.27 -18.66 -5.35
CA GLN A 51 -3.66 -17.42 -4.66
C GLN A 51 -3.37 -17.53 -3.15
N LEU A 52 -3.67 -18.69 -2.53
CA LEU A 52 -3.38 -18.95 -1.11
C LEU A 52 -1.86 -18.85 -0.84
N VAL A 53 -1.04 -19.50 -1.67
CA VAL A 53 0.43 -19.43 -1.54
C VAL A 53 0.91 -17.99 -1.68
N ALA A 54 0.37 -17.23 -2.64
CA ALA A 54 0.73 -15.83 -2.84
C ALA A 54 0.38 -14.97 -1.61
N VAL A 55 -0.78 -15.19 -0.98
CA VAL A 55 -1.17 -14.47 0.25
C VAL A 55 -0.25 -14.83 1.41
N VAL A 56 0.04 -16.11 1.63
CA VAL A 56 0.94 -16.56 2.71
C VAL A 56 2.34 -15.97 2.54
N LEU A 57 2.88 -16.01 1.32
CA LEU A 57 4.17 -15.39 1.01
C LEU A 57 4.12 -13.86 1.16
N GLY A 58 3.03 -13.22 0.74
CA GLY A 58 2.81 -11.79 0.93
C GLY A 58 2.78 -11.39 2.40
N MET A 59 2.07 -12.15 3.24
CA MET A 59 2.10 -11.96 4.70
C MET A 59 3.51 -12.16 5.27
N GLY A 60 4.28 -13.11 4.74
CA GLY A 60 5.69 -13.26 5.08
C GLY A 60 6.53 -12.02 4.76
N ILE A 61 6.35 -11.45 3.56
CA ILE A 61 7.00 -10.18 3.17
C ILE A 61 6.55 -9.03 4.08
N TYR A 62 5.26 -8.95 4.41
CA TYR A 62 4.73 -7.95 5.34
C TYR A 62 5.43 -8.03 6.70
N LEU A 63 5.59 -9.23 7.27
CA LEU A 63 6.30 -9.45 8.53
C LEU A 63 7.77 -9.06 8.46
N LEU A 64 8.44 -9.46 7.38
CA LEU A 64 9.83 -9.13 7.15
C LEU A 64 10.02 -7.62 7.06
N MET A 65 9.21 -6.95 6.25
CA MET A 65 9.24 -5.50 6.09
C MET A 65 8.91 -4.77 7.39
N ASP A 66 7.94 -5.25 8.15
CA ASP A 66 7.63 -4.68 9.46
C ASP A 66 8.83 -4.76 10.42
N ARG A 67 9.55 -5.90 10.45
CA ARG A 67 10.77 -6.04 11.27
C ARG A 67 11.87 -5.08 10.81
N VAL A 68 12.06 -4.92 9.51
CA VAL A 68 13.02 -3.97 8.95
C VAL A 68 12.65 -2.53 9.32
N LEU A 69 11.36 -2.18 9.21
CA LEU A 69 10.86 -0.83 9.47
C LEU A 69 10.77 -0.47 10.95
N GLN A 70 10.81 -1.44 11.88
CA GLN A 70 10.93 -1.16 13.31
C GLN A 70 12.26 -0.48 13.66
N SER A 71 13.32 -0.72 12.87
CA SER A 71 14.64 -0.11 13.04
C SER A 71 14.97 0.78 11.85
N LEU A 72 14.81 2.10 12.01
CA LEU A 72 15.16 3.07 10.97
C LEU A 72 16.62 2.92 10.46
N PRO A 73 17.64 2.72 11.32
CA PRO A 73 19.01 2.48 10.85
C PRO A 73 19.14 1.25 9.95
N LEU A 74 18.42 0.18 10.24
CA LEU A 74 18.42 -1.03 9.41
C LEU A 74 17.77 -0.77 8.05
N ALA A 75 16.62 -0.09 8.03
CA ALA A 75 15.93 0.28 6.80
C ALA A 75 16.82 1.16 5.90
N LEU A 76 17.50 2.15 6.48
CA LEU A 76 18.42 3.02 5.76
C LEU A 76 19.66 2.26 5.24
N LYS A 77 20.19 1.30 5.99
CA LYS A 77 21.32 0.45 5.56
C LYS A 77 20.92 -0.48 4.39
N LEU A 78 19.73 -1.09 4.48
CA LEU A 78 19.23 -2.01 3.45
C LEU A 78 18.82 -1.30 2.17
N ARG A 79 18.60 0.01 2.19
CA ARG A 79 18.20 0.79 1.02
C ARG A 79 19.09 0.53 -0.20
N TRP A 80 20.40 0.62 -0.04
CA TRP A 80 21.36 0.54 -1.14
C TRP A 80 21.40 -0.83 -1.82
N PRO A 81 21.55 -1.95 -1.09
CA PRO A 81 21.53 -3.27 -1.72
C PRO A 81 20.16 -3.59 -2.34
N LEU A 82 19.04 -3.15 -1.73
CA LEU A 82 17.72 -3.37 -2.29
C LEU A 82 17.49 -2.56 -3.57
N VAL A 83 17.95 -1.30 -3.62
CA VAL A 83 17.88 -0.49 -4.85
C VAL A 83 18.73 -1.10 -5.96
N ALA A 84 19.94 -1.58 -5.66
CA ALA A 84 20.77 -2.26 -6.64
C ALA A 84 20.10 -3.53 -7.16
N ALA A 85 19.52 -4.35 -6.27
CA ALA A 85 18.78 -5.55 -6.66
C ALA A 85 17.53 -5.23 -7.49
N ALA A 86 16.74 -4.21 -7.11
CA ALA A 86 15.57 -3.77 -7.86
C ALA A 86 15.95 -3.24 -9.25
N SER A 87 17.04 -2.48 -9.34
CA SER A 87 17.55 -1.98 -10.63
C SER A 87 18.01 -3.11 -11.54
N ALA A 88 18.75 -4.08 -11.00
CA ALA A 88 19.17 -5.27 -11.74
C ALA A 88 17.97 -6.10 -12.20
N LEU A 89 16.95 -6.24 -11.35
CA LEU A 89 15.74 -6.98 -11.65
C LEU A 89 14.93 -6.32 -12.77
N LEU A 90 14.80 -4.99 -12.78
CA LEU A 90 14.17 -4.26 -13.89
C LEU A 90 14.97 -4.33 -15.18
N ALA A 91 16.31 -4.18 -15.11
CA ALA A 91 17.16 -4.35 -16.28
C ALA A 91 17.03 -5.76 -16.89
N PHE A 92 17.03 -6.78 -16.03
CA PHE A 92 16.81 -8.16 -16.46
C PHE A 92 15.44 -8.33 -17.15
N ASN A 93 14.38 -7.70 -16.59
CA ASN A 93 13.06 -7.77 -17.19
C ASN A 93 12.97 -7.06 -18.54
N VAL A 94 13.63 -5.91 -18.71
CA VAL A 94 13.72 -5.22 -20.01
C VAL A 94 14.36 -6.12 -21.07
N LEU A 95 15.42 -6.85 -20.70
CA LEU A 95 16.17 -7.70 -21.63
C LEU A 95 15.45 -9.02 -21.93
N PHE A 96 15.00 -9.72 -20.88
CA PHE A 96 14.52 -11.11 -20.95
C PHE A 96 13.01 -11.29 -20.71
N GLY A 97 12.27 -10.20 -20.43
CA GLY A 97 10.83 -10.28 -20.17
C GLY A 97 10.05 -10.81 -21.37
N GLN A 98 8.97 -11.51 -21.07
CA GLN A 98 8.00 -11.99 -22.05
C GLN A 98 6.92 -10.95 -22.31
N ARG A 99 6.44 -10.89 -23.56
CA ARG A 99 5.36 -9.98 -23.95
C ARG A 99 4.01 -10.67 -23.77
N ILE A 100 3.18 -10.14 -22.85
CA ILE A 100 1.82 -10.61 -22.60
C ILE A 100 0.90 -9.40 -22.68
N PHE A 101 -0.19 -9.48 -23.45
CA PHE A 101 -1.14 -8.38 -23.69
C PHE A 101 -0.48 -7.05 -24.09
N GLY A 102 0.60 -7.12 -24.90
CA GLY A 102 1.28 -5.93 -25.43
C GLY A 102 2.40 -5.36 -24.56
N ALA A 103 2.47 -5.67 -23.28
CA ALA A 103 3.54 -5.26 -22.36
C ALA A 103 4.60 -6.36 -22.19
N LYS A 104 5.90 -5.98 -22.17
CA LYS A 104 7.04 -6.88 -21.95
C LYS A 104 7.46 -6.86 -20.49
N ASN A 105 6.55 -7.19 -19.57
CA ASN A 105 6.73 -6.98 -18.12
C ASN A 105 6.65 -8.27 -17.28
N TRP A 106 6.57 -9.46 -17.94
CA TRP A 106 6.47 -10.74 -17.26
C TRP A 106 7.74 -11.57 -17.40
N ILE A 107 8.14 -12.25 -16.34
CA ILE A 107 9.20 -13.27 -16.33
C ILE A 107 8.55 -14.61 -16.02
N ALA A 108 8.79 -15.61 -16.87
CA ALA A 108 8.38 -16.99 -16.60
C ALA A 108 9.57 -17.79 -16.06
N ILE A 109 9.36 -18.45 -14.92
CA ILE A 109 10.31 -19.38 -14.31
C ILE A 109 9.57 -20.70 -14.12
N GLY A 110 9.70 -21.60 -15.09
CA GLY A 110 8.89 -22.82 -15.14
C GLY A 110 7.39 -22.51 -15.28
N PRO A 111 6.52 -23.06 -14.41
CA PRO A 111 5.08 -22.86 -14.48
C PRO A 111 4.62 -21.54 -13.81
N ILE A 112 5.55 -20.77 -13.24
CA ILE A 112 5.24 -19.56 -12.49
C ILE A 112 5.63 -18.33 -13.32
N THR A 113 4.69 -17.44 -13.54
CA THR A 113 4.93 -16.11 -14.10
C THR A 113 4.90 -15.07 -13.00
N PHE A 114 5.83 -14.13 -13.05
CA PHE A 114 5.87 -13.06 -12.09
C PHE A 114 6.24 -11.73 -12.75
N GLN A 115 5.74 -10.62 -12.19
CA GLN A 115 5.98 -9.28 -12.67
C GLN A 115 6.95 -8.56 -11.72
N PRO A 116 8.20 -8.35 -12.13
CA PRO A 116 9.25 -7.75 -11.29
C PRO A 116 8.91 -6.36 -10.76
N SER A 117 8.27 -5.53 -11.57
CA SER A 117 7.87 -4.17 -11.20
C SER A 117 6.98 -4.12 -9.95
N GLU A 118 6.21 -5.17 -9.69
CA GLU A 118 5.42 -5.27 -8.46
C GLU A 118 6.30 -5.26 -7.20
N LEU A 119 7.36 -6.07 -7.18
CA LEU A 119 8.29 -6.09 -6.04
C LEU A 119 9.12 -4.80 -5.94
N VAL A 120 9.44 -4.20 -7.09
CA VAL A 120 10.18 -2.94 -7.14
C VAL A 120 9.38 -1.79 -6.49
N LYS A 121 8.04 -1.82 -6.47
CA LYS A 121 7.22 -0.83 -5.75
C LYS A 121 7.62 -0.71 -4.28
N ILE A 122 7.87 -1.83 -3.61
CA ILE A 122 8.28 -1.86 -2.18
C ILE A 122 9.61 -1.13 -2.00
N VAL A 123 10.58 -1.43 -2.86
CA VAL A 123 11.92 -0.82 -2.81
C VAL A 123 11.88 0.66 -3.20
N PHE A 124 11.00 1.03 -4.15
CA PHE A 124 10.80 2.40 -4.59
C PHE A 124 10.34 3.30 -3.44
N ILE A 125 9.36 2.85 -2.66
CA ILE A 125 8.90 3.57 -1.48
C ILE A 125 10.02 3.70 -0.44
N LEU A 126 10.77 2.62 -0.18
CA LEU A 126 11.90 2.65 0.75
C LEU A 126 12.96 3.67 0.33
N ALA A 127 13.35 3.65 -0.94
CA ALA A 127 14.34 4.57 -1.51
C ALA A 127 13.87 6.02 -1.43
N GLY A 128 12.62 6.28 -1.82
CA GLY A 128 12.02 7.60 -1.80
C GLY A 128 11.88 8.19 -0.41
N ALA A 129 11.39 7.41 0.55
CA ALA A 129 11.22 7.85 1.93
C ALA A 129 12.56 8.17 2.63
N ALA A 130 13.61 7.45 2.27
CA ALA A 130 14.95 7.61 2.84
C ALA A 130 15.70 8.88 2.37
N THR A 131 15.08 9.75 1.59
CA THR A 131 15.71 10.97 1.04
C THR A 131 15.92 12.10 2.04
N LEU A 132 15.29 12.04 3.21
CA LEU A 132 15.31 13.11 4.22
C LEU A 132 16.49 13.02 5.23
N ASP A 133 17.46 12.17 4.98
CA ASP A 133 18.68 12.17 5.79
C ASP A 133 19.40 13.51 5.63
N ARG A 134 19.43 14.30 6.71
CA ARG A 134 19.91 15.71 6.71
C ARG A 134 21.37 15.84 6.28
N LEU A 135 22.19 14.83 6.54
CA LEU A 135 23.64 14.87 6.26
C LEU A 135 23.97 14.85 4.76
N PHE A 136 23.08 14.31 3.90
CA PHE A 136 23.31 14.19 2.45
C PHE A 136 22.08 14.59 1.61
N ALA A 137 21.33 15.59 2.05
CA ALA A 137 20.02 15.93 1.49
C ALA A 137 20.02 16.14 -0.05
N LYS A 138 21.01 16.89 -0.60
CA LYS A 138 21.12 17.13 -2.06
C LYS A 138 21.46 15.83 -2.82
N ARG A 139 22.45 15.07 -2.35
CA ARG A 139 22.88 13.82 -2.98
C ARG A 139 21.77 12.77 -2.99
N ASN A 140 21.07 12.62 -1.88
CA ASN A 140 19.94 11.69 -1.78
C ASN A 140 18.77 12.08 -2.67
N LEU A 141 18.54 13.38 -2.87
CA LEU A 141 17.52 13.87 -3.80
C LEU A 141 17.84 13.50 -5.25
N ILE A 142 19.03 13.83 -5.71
CA ILE A 142 19.50 13.51 -7.07
C ILE A 142 19.38 12.00 -7.32
N PHE A 143 19.83 11.21 -6.35
CA PHE A 143 19.75 9.76 -6.45
C PHE A 143 18.31 9.26 -6.59
N THR A 144 17.37 9.80 -5.81
CA THR A 144 15.95 9.42 -5.90
C THR A 144 15.33 9.82 -7.23
N ILE A 145 15.66 11.01 -7.74
CA ILE A 145 15.22 11.45 -9.08
C ILE A 145 15.76 10.50 -10.15
N LEU A 146 17.06 10.18 -10.11
CA LEU A 146 17.68 9.26 -11.07
C LEU A 146 17.09 7.85 -11.00
N PHE A 147 16.87 7.33 -9.78
CA PHE A 147 16.25 6.02 -9.61
C PHE A 147 14.80 6.01 -10.07
N SER A 148 14.03 7.07 -9.81
CA SER A 148 12.66 7.21 -10.29
C SER A 148 12.59 7.31 -11.82
N ALA A 149 13.46 8.11 -12.42
CA ALA A 149 13.57 8.22 -13.87
C ALA A 149 13.98 6.88 -14.51
N TYR A 150 14.89 6.15 -13.88
CA TYR A 150 15.29 4.81 -14.31
C TYR A 150 14.10 3.83 -14.26
N CYS A 151 13.36 3.78 -13.15
CA CYS A 151 12.20 2.90 -13.02
C CYS A 151 11.13 3.22 -14.07
N VAL A 152 10.74 4.50 -14.20
CA VAL A 152 9.75 4.94 -15.19
C VAL A 152 10.25 4.69 -16.62
N GLY A 153 11.53 4.94 -16.90
CA GLY A 153 12.15 4.66 -18.21
C GLY A 153 12.13 3.18 -18.57
N CYS A 154 12.49 2.29 -17.64
CA CYS A 154 12.40 0.83 -17.86
C CYS A 154 10.96 0.39 -18.14
N LEU A 155 9.99 0.89 -17.38
CA LEU A 155 8.56 0.58 -17.57
C LEU A 155 8.04 1.09 -18.92
N ALA A 156 8.44 2.28 -19.34
CA ALA A 156 8.10 2.84 -20.66
C ALA A 156 8.70 2.00 -21.80
N LEU A 157 9.96 1.52 -21.66
CA LEU A 157 10.58 0.61 -22.61
C LEU A 157 9.81 -0.71 -22.72
N MET A 158 9.33 -1.24 -21.59
CA MET A 158 8.51 -2.45 -21.51
C MET A 158 7.07 -2.26 -21.99
N SER A 159 6.67 -1.03 -22.33
CA SER A 159 5.30 -0.64 -22.70
C SER A 159 4.28 -0.86 -21.56
N ASP A 160 4.74 -0.81 -20.29
CA ASP A 160 3.91 -0.88 -19.08
C ASP A 160 3.63 0.53 -18.53
N PHE A 161 2.81 1.28 -19.26
CA PHE A 161 2.52 2.68 -18.93
C PHE A 161 1.63 2.84 -17.71
N GLY A 162 0.76 1.88 -17.44
CA GLY A 162 -0.07 1.88 -16.23
C GLY A 162 0.78 1.85 -14.96
N THR A 163 1.70 0.90 -14.88
CA THR A 163 2.65 0.81 -13.76
C THR A 163 3.60 2.01 -13.74
N ALA A 164 4.07 2.51 -14.89
CA ALA A 164 4.91 3.70 -14.96
C ALA A 164 4.22 4.93 -14.35
N LEU A 165 2.92 5.10 -14.63
CA LEU A 165 2.13 6.20 -14.08
C LEU A 165 1.93 6.08 -12.57
N ILE A 166 1.77 4.85 -12.04
CA ILE A 166 1.70 4.59 -10.60
C ILE A 166 3.01 4.99 -9.91
N PHE A 167 4.16 4.62 -10.47
CA PHE A 167 5.48 5.04 -9.96
C PHE A 167 5.66 6.55 -10.02
N PHE A 168 5.20 7.17 -11.10
CA PHE A 168 5.28 8.62 -11.26
C PHE A 168 4.45 9.37 -10.22
N VAL A 169 3.20 8.93 -9.95
CA VAL A 169 2.35 9.54 -8.91
C VAL A 169 2.97 9.36 -7.52
N ALA A 170 3.55 8.20 -7.23
CA ALA A 170 4.27 7.99 -5.97
C ALA A 170 5.50 8.92 -5.86
N PHE A 171 6.25 9.10 -6.95
CA PHE A 171 7.35 10.06 -7.02
C PHE A 171 6.89 11.50 -6.77
N LEU A 172 5.79 11.94 -7.40
CA LEU A 172 5.23 13.28 -7.17
C LEU A 172 4.83 13.48 -5.71
N CYS A 173 4.21 12.46 -5.09
CA CYS A 173 3.86 12.50 -3.67
C CYS A 173 5.11 12.66 -2.79
N ILE A 174 6.16 11.87 -3.03
CA ILE A 174 7.43 11.97 -2.30
C ILE A 174 8.08 13.34 -2.52
N ALA A 175 8.13 13.82 -3.75
CA ALA A 175 8.71 15.11 -4.10
C ALA A 175 7.97 16.26 -3.41
N PHE A 176 6.63 16.26 -3.44
CA PHE A 176 5.79 17.27 -2.79
C PHE A 176 5.99 17.28 -1.27
N LEU A 177 5.90 16.12 -0.62
CA LEU A 177 6.07 16.02 0.84
C LEU A 177 7.48 16.44 1.29
N ARG A 178 8.45 16.38 0.40
CA ARG A 178 9.81 16.79 0.65
C ARG A 178 10.03 18.28 0.47
N THR A 179 9.55 18.85 -0.63
CA THR A 179 9.84 20.23 -1.04
C THR A 179 8.81 21.23 -0.52
N GLY A 180 7.54 20.82 -0.42
CA GLY A 180 6.40 21.71 -0.17
C GLY A 180 6.12 22.68 -1.32
N ASP A 181 6.83 22.53 -2.45
CA ASP A 181 6.81 23.47 -3.57
C ASP A 181 5.89 22.98 -4.68
N LEU A 182 4.69 23.54 -4.74
CA LEU A 182 3.69 23.19 -5.76
C LEU A 182 4.11 23.58 -7.19
N PRO A 183 4.70 24.76 -7.46
CA PRO A 183 5.20 25.11 -8.77
C PRO A 183 6.17 24.09 -9.36
N SER A 184 7.11 23.58 -8.57
CA SER A 184 8.03 22.51 -9.02
C SER A 184 7.28 21.23 -9.41
N ILE A 185 6.25 20.85 -8.65
CA ILE A 185 5.43 19.68 -8.98
C ILE A 185 4.69 19.88 -10.31
N VAL A 186 4.11 21.06 -10.52
CA VAL A 186 3.43 21.41 -11.79
C VAL A 186 4.43 21.34 -12.95
N MET A 187 5.63 21.91 -12.80
CA MET A 187 6.68 21.85 -13.84
C MET A 187 7.10 20.40 -14.15
N ILE A 188 7.33 19.59 -13.13
CA ILE A 188 7.69 18.17 -13.31
C ILE A 188 6.58 17.43 -14.04
N THR A 189 5.32 17.67 -13.66
CA THR A 189 4.16 17.01 -14.29
C THR A 189 4.01 17.45 -15.74
N ALA A 190 4.17 18.73 -16.04
CA ALA A 190 4.13 19.27 -17.41
C ALA A 190 5.27 18.70 -18.28
N ALA A 191 6.50 18.65 -17.75
CA ALA A 191 7.64 18.05 -18.44
C ALA A 191 7.44 16.54 -18.70
N ALA A 192 6.92 15.81 -17.72
CA ALA A 192 6.59 14.39 -17.89
C ALA A 192 5.46 14.17 -18.89
N GLY A 193 4.43 15.03 -18.90
CA GLY A 193 3.35 15.00 -19.89
C GLY A 193 3.86 15.24 -21.31
N PHE A 194 4.76 16.21 -21.48
CA PHE A 194 5.41 16.49 -22.76
C PHE A 194 6.27 15.31 -23.24
N ALA A 195 7.12 14.75 -22.36
CA ALA A 195 7.92 13.58 -22.64
C ALA A 195 7.04 12.37 -22.97
N GLY A 196 5.97 12.15 -22.22
CA GLY A 196 4.97 11.13 -22.48
C GLY A 196 4.31 11.28 -23.84
N GLY A 197 3.94 12.48 -24.25
CA GLY A 197 3.40 12.79 -25.58
C GLY A 197 4.36 12.44 -26.71
N ILE A 198 5.66 12.66 -26.52
CA ILE A 198 6.70 12.23 -27.47
C ILE A 198 6.75 10.69 -27.54
N VAL A 199 6.79 10.02 -26.39
CA VAL A 199 6.87 8.54 -26.32
C VAL A 199 5.64 7.90 -26.97
N LEU A 200 4.45 8.46 -26.79
CA LEU A 200 3.21 7.98 -27.40
C LEU A 200 3.30 7.92 -28.94
N ARG A 201 4.00 8.87 -29.57
CA ARG A 201 4.20 8.85 -31.03
C ARG A 201 4.96 7.60 -31.53
N PHE A 202 5.78 7.00 -30.67
CA PHE A 202 6.58 5.81 -31.01
C PHE A 202 5.95 4.50 -30.52
N LYS A 203 4.76 4.55 -29.89
CA LYS A 203 4.10 3.38 -29.31
C LYS A 203 2.65 3.27 -29.80
N PRO A 204 2.40 2.73 -31.00
CA PRO A 204 1.05 2.65 -31.60
C PRO A 204 0.02 1.96 -30.70
N TYR A 205 0.44 0.92 -29.97
CA TYR A 205 -0.40 0.19 -29.03
C TYR A 205 -1.00 1.09 -27.93
N VAL A 206 -0.25 2.06 -27.45
CA VAL A 206 -0.76 3.00 -26.43
C VAL A 206 -1.69 4.03 -27.05
N LEU A 207 -1.35 4.51 -28.26
CA LEU A 207 -2.24 5.41 -29.02
C LEU A 207 -3.61 4.77 -29.29
N ALA A 208 -3.64 3.48 -29.63
CA ALA A 208 -4.88 2.74 -29.82
C ALA A 208 -5.77 2.75 -28.56
N ARG A 209 -5.19 2.57 -27.37
CA ARG A 209 -5.94 2.65 -26.11
C ARG A 209 -6.52 4.06 -25.84
N PHE A 210 -5.80 5.11 -26.22
CA PHE A 210 -6.32 6.49 -26.14
C PHE A 210 -7.40 6.77 -27.19
N ALA A 211 -7.30 6.19 -28.38
CA ALA A 211 -8.32 6.32 -29.43
C ALA A 211 -9.65 5.68 -29.01
N VAL A 212 -9.59 4.54 -28.32
CA VAL A 212 -10.76 3.82 -27.80
C VAL A 212 -11.39 4.53 -26.60
N TRP A 213 -10.63 5.29 -25.82
CA TRP A 213 -11.11 5.93 -24.61
C TRP A 213 -12.34 6.80 -24.87
N ARG A 214 -13.43 6.54 -24.16
CA ARG A 214 -14.77 7.12 -24.29
C ARG A 214 -15.49 6.82 -25.60
N HIS A 215 -14.88 5.97 -26.46
CA HIS A 215 -15.42 5.47 -27.72
C HIS A 215 -15.42 3.94 -27.76
N ALA A 216 -15.36 3.27 -26.62
CA ALA A 216 -15.18 1.82 -26.54
C ALA A 216 -16.25 1.04 -27.32
N TRP A 217 -17.46 1.55 -27.42
CA TRP A 217 -18.55 0.93 -28.16
C TRP A 217 -18.36 0.96 -29.68
N GLU A 218 -17.63 1.93 -30.23
CA GLU A 218 -17.31 2.02 -31.64
C GLU A 218 -16.27 0.94 -32.04
N TYR A 219 -15.43 0.54 -31.07
CA TYR A 219 -14.38 -0.47 -31.22
C TYR A 219 -14.69 -1.76 -30.42
N ALA A 220 -15.97 -2.09 -30.23
CA ALA A 220 -16.43 -3.17 -29.34
C ALA A 220 -15.94 -4.58 -29.72
N GLN A 221 -15.52 -4.81 -30.96
CA GLN A 221 -14.96 -6.09 -31.43
C GLN A 221 -13.43 -6.08 -31.55
N GLU A 222 -12.79 -4.95 -31.24
CA GLU A 222 -11.35 -4.70 -31.37
C GLU A 222 -10.77 -4.30 -30.02
N GLU A 223 -10.06 -3.19 -29.95
CA GLU A 223 -9.37 -2.70 -28.74
C GLU A 223 -10.33 -2.28 -27.62
N GLY A 224 -11.60 -1.99 -27.90
CA GLY A 224 -12.65 -1.66 -26.93
C GLY A 224 -13.37 -2.89 -26.35
N TYR A 225 -13.00 -4.11 -26.80
CA TYR A 225 -13.67 -5.34 -26.40
C TYR A 225 -13.72 -5.54 -24.87
N GLN A 226 -12.60 -5.35 -24.20
CA GLN A 226 -12.52 -5.56 -22.74
C GLN A 226 -13.39 -4.57 -21.98
N GLN A 227 -13.37 -3.27 -22.32
CA GLN A 227 -14.17 -2.24 -21.65
C GLN A 227 -15.66 -2.45 -21.88
N THR A 228 -16.08 -2.69 -23.12
CA THR A 228 -17.51 -2.89 -23.44
C THR A 228 -18.08 -4.12 -22.75
N ARG A 229 -17.31 -5.22 -22.70
CA ARG A 229 -17.70 -6.42 -21.96
C ARG A 229 -17.78 -6.16 -20.46
N THR A 230 -16.81 -5.43 -19.90
CA THR A 230 -16.85 -5.08 -18.47
C THR A 230 -18.02 -4.19 -18.12
N MET A 231 -18.31 -3.15 -18.91
CA MET A 231 -19.48 -2.29 -18.68
C MET A 231 -20.79 -3.05 -18.77
N SER A 232 -20.91 -3.97 -19.75
CA SER A 232 -22.09 -4.85 -19.86
C SER A 232 -22.22 -5.77 -18.65
N ALA A 233 -21.13 -6.34 -18.15
CA ALA A 233 -21.11 -7.21 -16.99
C ALA A 233 -21.50 -6.44 -15.69
N VAL A 234 -20.95 -5.24 -15.50
CA VAL A 234 -21.35 -4.36 -14.38
C VAL A 234 -22.84 -4.05 -14.41
N ALA A 235 -23.39 -3.78 -15.61
CA ALA A 235 -24.81 -3.50 -15.77
C ALA A 235 -25.68 -4.74 -15.48
N SER A 236 -25.27 -5.93 -15.94
CA SER A 236 -26.00 -7.18 -15.72
C SER A 236 -25.99 -7.62 -14.26
N GLY A 237 -24.89 -7.40 -13.53
CA GLY A 237 -24.80 -7.73 -12.10
C GLY A 237 -25.67 -6.87 -11.20
N GLY A 238 -26.04 -5.66 -11.62
CA GLY A 238 -26.85 -4.75 -10.82
C GLY A 238 -26.22 -4.43 -9.45
N LEU A 239 -27.05 -4.18 -8.44
CA LEU A 239 -26.56 -3.81 -7.10
C LEU A 239 -26.09 -5.01 -6.28
N PHE A 240 -26.66 -6.20 -6.46
CA PHE A 240 -26.47 -7.36 -5.59
C PHE A 240 -25.77 -8.55 -6.29
N GLY A 241 -25.48 -8.43 -7.58
CA GLY A 241 -24.85 -9.47 -8.38
C GLY A 241 -25.81 -10.47 -9.01
N ALA A 242 -25.42 -11.02 -10.16
CA ALA A 242 -26.13 -12.11 -10.84
C ALA A 242 -25.75 -13.49 -10.27
N GLY A 243 -24.68 -13.56 -9.50
CA GLY A 243 -24.12 -14.80 -9.00
C GLY A 243 -23.07 -15.42 -9.94
N PRO A 244 -22.18 -16.28 -9.41
CA PRO A 244 -21.05 -16.83 -10.17
C PRO A 244 -21.46 -17.82 -11.26
N GLU A 245 -22.68 -18.38 -11.21
CA GLU A 245 -23.20 -19.31 -12.21
C GLU A 245 -23.63 -18.59 -13.49
N GLU A 246 -24.25 -17.40 -13.37
CA GLU A 246 -24.73 -16.59 -14.50
C GLU A 246 -23.65 -15.63 -15.03
N ALA A 247 -22.58 -15.39 -14.26
CA ALA A 247 -21.51 -14.49 -14.63
C ALA A 247 -20.70 -15.03 -15.82
N TRP A 248 -20.48 -14.19 -16.81
CA TRP A 248 -19.80 -14.53 -18.06
C TRP A 248 -18.51 -13.75 -18.30
N LEU A 249 -18.26 -12.62 -17.59
CA LEU A 249 -17.06 -11.81 -17.77
C LEU A 249 -15.79 -12.62 -17.50
N LYS A 250 -15.87 -13.63 -16.64
CA LYS A 250 -14.76 -14.56 -16.34
C LYS A 250 -14.16 -15.25 -17.56
N TYR A 251 -14.85 -15.30 -18.71
CA TYR A 251 -14.35 -15.87 -19.96
C TYR A 251 -13.60 -14.84 -20.82
N VAL A 252 -13.58 -13.58 -20.42
CA VAL A 252 -12.83 -12.53 -21.12
C VAL A 252 -11.39 -12.52 -20.64
N GLY A 253 -10.43 -12.32 -21.56
CA GLY A 253 -9.02 -12.27 -21.23
C GLY A 253 -8.69 -11.21 -20.17
N ALA A 254 -7.88 -11.57 -19.18
CA ALA A 254 -7.48 -10.74 -18.05
C ALA A 254 -8.63 -10.30 -17.11
N ALA A 255 -9.78 -10.97 -17.15
CA ALA A 255 -10.92 -10.64 -16.29
C ALA A 255 -10.58 -10.68 -14.79
N ASN A 256 -9.87 -11.70 -14.36
CA ASN A 256 -9.46 -11.93 -12.97
C ASN A 256 -8.30 -11.05 -12.48
N THR A 257 -7.68 -10.27 -13.35
CA THR A 257 -6.58 -9.37 -13.03
C THR A 257 -6.96 -7.90 -13.27
N ASP A 258 -7.08 -7.52 -14.51
CA ASP A 258 -7.22 -6.12 -14.93
C ASP A 258 -8.67 -5.64 -14.91
N LEU A 259 -9.63 -6.55 -15.09
CA LEU A 259 -11.06 -6.26 -15.13
C LEU A 259 -11.80 -6.76 -13.88
N VAL A 260 -11.07 -7.05 -12.82
CA VAL A 260 -11.61 -7.69 -11.61
C VAL A 260 -12.73 -6.87 -10.94
N PHE A 261 -12.71 -5.55 -11.07
CA PHE A 261 -13.82 -4.69 -10.62
C PHE A 261 -15.13 -5.07 -11.31
N GLY A 262 -15.09 -5.34 -12.62
CA GLY A 262 -16.23 -5.82 -13.39
C GLY A 262 -16.70 -7.20 -12.93
N VAL A 263 -15.78 -8.13 -12.69
CA VAL A 263 -16.11 -9.48 -12.20
C VAL A 263 -16.78 -9.42 -10.83
N VAL A 264 -16.23 -8.63 -9.88
CA VAL A 264 -16.85 -8.43 -8.56
C VAL A 264 -18.26 -7.81 -8.71
N SER A 265 -18.42 -6.84 -9.62
CA SER A 265 -19.71 -6.18 -9.86
C SER A 265 -20.73 -7.15 -10.47
N GLU A 266 -20.33 -8.01 -11.40
CA GLU A 266 -21.21 -8.98 -12.05
C GLU A 266 -21.62 -10.10 -11.08
N GLU A 267 -20.65 -10.71 -10.39
CA GLU A 267 -20.91 -11.88 -9.54
C GLU A 267 -21.53 -11.53 -8.19
N PHE A 268 -21.04 -10.47 -7.54
CA PHE A 268 -21.38 -10.13 -6.15
C PHE A 268 -22.08 -8.77 -6.02
N GLY A 269 -22.22 -8.02 -7.10
CA GLY A 269 -22.91 -6.76 -7.17
C GLY A 269 -22.02 -5.53 -7.07
N LEU A 270 -22.50 -4.45 -7.67
CA LEU A 270 -21.83 -3.16 -7.69
C LEU A 270 -21.58 -2.61 -6.27
N LEU A 271 -22.48 -2.92 -5.32
CA LEU A 271 -22.32 -2.48 -3.93
C LEU A 271 -21.05 -3.03 -3.31
N LEU A 272 -20.77 -4.33 -3.45
CA LEU A 272 -19.55 -4.95 -2.93
C LEU A 272 -18.29 -4.42 -3.64
N ALA A 273 -18.36 -4.23 -4.96
CA ALA A 273 -17.25 -3.68 -5.74
C ALA A 273 -16.89 -2.25 -5.28
N LEU A 274 -17.88 -1.40 -5.03
CA LEU A 274 -17.69 -0.05 -4.49
C LEU A 274 -17.18 -0.08 -3.04
N CYS A 275 -17.68 -1.01 -2.21
CA CYS A 275 -17.14 -1.22 -0.85
C CYS A 275 -15.66 -1.62 -0.87
N ALA A 276 -15.24 -2.47 -1.82
CA ALA A 276 -13.85 -2.83 -1.99
C ALA A 276 -13.00 -1.61 -2.39
N ALA A 277 -13.46 -0.79 -3.33
CA ALA A 277 -12.78 0.46 -3.70
C ALA A 277 -12.70 1.43 -2.52
N ALA A 278 -13.80 1.60 -1.77
CA ALA A 278 -13.83 2.42 -0.56
C ALA A 278 -12.88 1.92 0.52
N ALA A 279 -12.68 0.60 0.67
CA ALA A 279 -11.72 0.03 1.62
C ALA A 279 -10.28 0.47 1.30
N VAL A 280 -9.88 0.54 0.01
CA VAL A 280 -8.56 1.06 -0.37
C VAL A 280 -8.44 2.56 -0.07
N ILE A 281 -9.51 3.34 -0.31
CA ILE A 281 -9.55 4.76 0.06
C ILE A 281 -9.40 4.92 1.58
N LEU A 282 -10.05 4.07 2.38
CA LEU A 282 -9.91 4.06 3.84
C LEU A 282 -8.47 3.75 4.28
N LEU A 283 -7.75 2.83 3.60
CA LEU A 283 -6.31 2.63 3.82
C LEU A 283 -5.53 3.93 3.59
N GLY A 284 -5.87 4.67 2.52
CA GLY A 284 -5.27 5.97 2.22
C GLY A 284 -5.55 7.02 3.31
N ILE A 285 -6.79 7.15 3.76
CA ILE A 285 -7.18 8.07 4.83
C ILE A 285 -6.44 7.72 6.13
N TYR A 286 -6.34 6.43 6.44
CA TYR A 286 -5.59 5.98 7.60
C TYR A 286 -4.11 6.37 7.52
N ALA A 287 -3.48 6.18 6.35
CA ALA A 287 -2.10 6.56 6.12
C ALA A 287 -1.86 8.06 6.34
N LEU A 288 -2.74 8.92 5.82
CA LEU A 288 -2.66 10.37 6.00
C LEU A 288 -2.76 10.76 7.49
N ARG A 289 -3.69 10.14 8.23
CA ARG A 289 -3.83 10.36 9.67
C ARG A 289 -2.62 9.87 10.46
N ALA A 290 -2.07 8.72 10.09
CA ALA A 290 -0.88 8.15 10.72
C ALA A 290 0.37 8.99 10.41
N ALA A 291 0.51 9.51 9.19
CA ALA A 291 1.62 10.35 8.78
C ALA A 291 1.74 11.61 9.65
N GLY A 292 0.61 12.28 9.96
CA GLY A 292 0.59 13.46 10.84
C GLY A 292 1.01 13.19 12.29
N ARG A 293 1.04 11.93 12.71
CA ARG A 293 1.42 11.48 14.06
C ARG A 293 2.66 10.60 14.10
N SER A 294 3.31 10.44 12.96
CA SER A 294 4.44 9.52 12.82
C SER A 294 5.68 10.01 13.56
N ARG A 295 6.51 9.06 13.99
CA ARG A 295 7.75 9.31 14.75
C ARG A 295 8.88 9.94 13.93
N SER A 296 8.81 9.93 12.60
CA SER A 296 9.77 10.62 11.72
C SER A 296 9.20 10.84 10.33
N SER A 297 9.79 11.82 9.61
CA SER A 297 9.41 12.15 8.23
C SER A 297 9.57 10.96 7.27
N PHE A 298 10.50 10.04 7.53
CA PHE A 298 10.65 8.80 6.76
C PHE A 298 9.35 8.01 6.72
N TYR A 299 8.76 7.72 7.86
CA TYR A 299 7.51 6.94 7.94
C TYR A 299 6.30 7.71 7.39
N ALA A 300 6.26 9.03 7.60
CA ALA A 300 5.22 9.87 7.03
C ALA A 300 5.22 9.81 5.49
N ILE A 301 6.39 10.03 4.88
CA ILE A 301 6.55 9.98 3.42
C ILE A 301 6.26 8.58 2.89
N ALA A 302 6.80 7.53 3.53
CA ALA A 302 6.56 6.15 3.12
C ALA A 302 5.07 5.81 3.11
N ALA A 303 4.34 6.18 4.16
CA ALA A 303 2.90 5.92 4.25
C ALA A 303 2.10 6.71 3.22
N CYS A 304 2.35 8.01 3.06
CA CYS A 304 1.64 8.83 2.07
C CYS A 304 1.91 8.38 0.64
N ALA A 305 3.17 8.08 0.30
CA ALA A 305 3.53 7.60 -1.03
C ALA A 305 2.92 6.20 -1.32
N THR A 306 2.90 5.32 -0.33
CA THR A 306 2.22 4.03 -0.44
C THR A 306 0.71 4.20 -0.64
N ALA A 307 0.07 5.08 0.14
CA ALA A 307 -1.34 5.39 -0.01
C ALA A 307 -1.66 5.95 -1.40
N ALA A 308 -0.86 6.91 -1.87
CA ALA A 308 -1.00 7.48 -3.21
C ALA A 308 -0.89 6.39 -4.28
N MET A 309 0.08 5.47 -4.15
CA MET A 309 0.28 4.35 -5.06
C MET A 309 -0.93 3.41 -5.09
N LEU A 310 -1.41 2.95 -3.93
CA LEU A 310 -2.53 2.00 -3.84
C LEU A 310 -3.85 2.63 -4.31
N VAL A 311 -4.16 3.85 -3.86
CA VAL A 311 -5.39 4.57 -4.25
C VAL A 311 -5.39 4.86 -5.74
N PHE A 312 -4.27 5.34 -6.27
CA PHE A 312 -4.17 5.66 -7.70
C PHE A 312 -4.24 4.39 -8.56
N GLN A 313 -3.62 3.29 -8.15
CA GLN A 313 -3.72 1.99 -8.82
C GLN A 313 -5.17 1.51 -8.85
N THR A 314 -5.91 1.62 -7.74
CA THR A 314 -7.34 1.30 -7.69
C THR A 314 -8.15 2.20 -8.62
N THR A 315 -7.86 3.51 -8.64
CA THR A 315 -8.52 4.47 -9.53
C THR A 315 -8.34 4.08 -11.00
N LEU A 316 -7.11 3.73 -11.41
CA LEU A 316 -6.84 3.28 -12.78
C LEU A 316 -7.56 1.98 -13.11
N ASN A 317 -7.64 1.01 -12.19
CA ASN A 317 -8.35 -0.24 -12.41
C ASN A 317 -9.86 0.00 -12.54
N VAL A 318 -10.48 0.67 -11.57
CA VAL A 318 -11.93 0.91 -11.55
C VAL A 318 -12.37 1.78 -12.71
N LEU A 319 -11.78 2.97 -12.85
CA LEU A 319 -12.21 3.91 -13.89
C LEU A 319 -11.78 3.50 -15.30
N GLY A 320 -10.68 2.73 -15.43
CA GLY A 320 -10.24 2.16 -16.71
C GLY A 320 -11.15 1.03 -17.18
N SER A 321 -11.68 0.22 -16.27
CA SER A 321 -12.56 -0.89 -16.62
C SER A 321 -13.97 -0.43 -17.05
N VAL A 322 -14.38 0.77 -16.64
CA VAL A 322 -15.70 1.38 -17.04
C VAL A 322 -15.55 2.54 -18.02
N ASP A 323 -14.44 2.61 -18.75
CA ASP A 323 -14.15 3.59 -19.82
C ASP A 323 -14.18 5.08 -19.40
N LEU A 324 -14.06 5.36 -18.09
CA LEU A 324 -13.86 6.73 -17.60
C LEU A 324 -12.40 7.19 -17.71
N LEU A 325 -11.45 6.26 -17.65
CA LEU A 325 -10.05 6.44 -17.97
C LEU A 325 -9.62 5.42 -19.04
N PRO A 326 -8.50 5.65 -19.75
CA PRO A 326 -7.95 4.63 -20.64
C PRO A 326 -7.63 3.34 -19.87
N LEU A 327 -7.96 2.19 -20.43
CA LEU A 327 -7.65 0.90 -19.80
C LEU A 327 -6.13 0.69 -19.78
N THR A 328 -5.55 0.62 -18.59
CA THR A 328 -4.10 0.54 -18.40
C THR A 328 -3.59 -0.86 -18.08
N GLY A 329 -4.47 -1.81 -17.76
CA GLY A 329 -4.10 -3.17 -17.42
C GLY A 329 -3.36 -3.28 -16.08
N VAL A 330 -3.76 -2.49 -15.09
CA VAL A 330 -3.22 -2.57 -13.72
C VAL A 330 -4.17 -3.34 -12.81
N THR A 331 -3.61 -4.06 -11.86
CA THR A 331 -4.38 -4.89 -10.92
C THR A 331 -5.09 -4.05 -9.87
N PHE A 332 -6.21 -4.55 -9.34
CA PHE A 332 -6.87 -4.01 -8.16
C PHE A 332 -6.14 -4.53 -6.89
N PRO A 333 -5.62 -3.64 -6.02
CA PRO A 333 -4.84 -4.04 -4.85
C PRO A 333 -5.59 -5.02 -3.94
N PHE A 334 -4.94 -6.10 -3.55
CA PHE A 334 -5.44 -7.20 -2.71
C PHE A 334 -6.59 -8.04 -3.32
N VAL A 335 -7.28 -7.57 -4.37
CA VAL A 335 -8.45 -8.23 -4.95
C VAL A 335 -8.10 -9.06 -6.18
N SER A 336 -7.29 -8.50 -7.09
CA SER A 336 -6.91 -9.21 -8.34
C SER A 336 -6.18 -10.52 -8.07
N MET A 337 -6.46 -11.52 -8.90
CA MET A 337 -5.70 -12.78 -8.94
C MET A 337 -4.33 -12.56 -9.57
N GLY A 338 -3.37 -12.12 -8.77
CA GLY A 338 -2.01 -11.82 -9.23
C GLY A 338 -1.00 -12.13 -8.13
N GLY A 339 -0.21 -13.18 -8.28
CA GLY A 339 0.76 -13.60 -7.27
C GLY A 339 1.72 -12.47 -6.88
N SER A 340 2.39 -11.85 -7.85
CA SER A 340 3.34 -10.74 -7.63
C SER A 340 2.66 -9.48 -7.07
N SER A 341 1.44 -9.17 -7.53
CA SER A 341 0.66 -8.03 -7.03
C SER A 341 0.25 -8.24 -5.57
N MET A 342 -0.17 -9.45 -5.20
CA MET A 342 -0.50 -9.80 -3.82
C MET A 342 0.72 -9.64 -2.89
N LEU A 343 1.89 -10.15 -3.30
CA LEU A 343 3.16 -9.97 -2.58
C LEU A 343 3.49 -8.50 -2.36
N SER A 344 3.33 -7.69 -3.41
CA SER A 344 3.57 -6.25 -3.38
C SER A 344 2.62 -5.54 -2.42
N CYS A 345 1.32 -5.79 -2.51
CA CYS A 345 0.30 -5.14 -1.68
C CYS A 345 0.52 -5.42 -0.19
N TRP A 346 0.82 -6.66 0.19
CA TRP A 346 1.16 -7.00 1.57
C TRP A 346 2.47 -6.34 2.02
N GLY A 347 3.50 -6.31 1.17
CA GLY A 347 4.75 -5.62 1.46
C GLY A 347 4.57 -4.11 1.64
N LEU A 348 3.74 -3.48 0.82
CA LEU A 348 3.39 -2.06 0.91
C LEU A 348 2.58 -1.74 2.18
N LEU A 349 1.70 -2.65 2.63
CA LEU A 349 0.94 -2.48 3.86
C LEU A 349 1.85 -2.25 5.09
N ALA A 350 3.05 -2.82 5.09
CA ALA A 350 4.01 -2.63 6.19
C ALA A 350 4.42 -1.17 6.39
N TYR A 351 4.50 -0.36 5.32
CA TYR A 351 4.79 1.06 5.42
C TYR A 351 3.66 1.84 6.09
N LEU A 352 2.40 1.48 5.80
CA LEU A 352 1.24 2.08 6.44
C LEU A 352 1.22 1.76 7.94
N GLN A 353 1.53 0.53 8.29
CA GLN A 353 1.59 0.08 9.69
C GLN A 353 2.75 0.73 10.44
N ALA A 354 3.92 0.87 9.82
CA ALA A 354 5.11 1.46 10.44
C ALA A 354 4.94 2.96 10.77
N ALA A 355 4.06 3.66 10.05
CA ALA A 355 3.72 5.05 10.31
C ALA A 355 2.78 5.24 11.51
N ALA A 356 2.05 4.18 11.91
CA ALA A 356 1.18 4.25 13.08
C ALA A 356 2.00 4.56 14.34
N PRO A 357 1.51 5.46 15.22
CA PRO A 357 2.17 5.69 16.48
C PRO A 357 2.24 4.39 17.28
N PRO A 358 3.35 4.15 18.00
CA PRO A 358 3.43 2.98 18.88
C PRO A 358 2.25 3.04 19.88
N PRO A 359 1.70 1.89 20.28
CA PRO A 359 0.64 1.87 21.26
C PRO A 359 1.14 2.66 22.47
N VAL A 360 0.31 3.60 22.92
CA VAL A 360 0.59 4.31 24.16
C VAL A 360 0.71 3.21 25.21
N SER A 361 1.93 2.93 25.67
CA SER A 361 2.08 2.16 26.88
C SER A 361 1.39 2.99 27.93
N VAL A 362 0.23 2.55 28.40
CA VAL A 362 -0.31 3.05 29.65
C VAL A 362 0.73 2.62 30.68
N LYS A 363 1.78 3.43 30.83
CA LYS A 363 2.57 3.39 32.05
C LYS A 363 1.52 3.51 33.12
N ALA A 364 1.37 2.45 33.93
CA ALA A 364 0.50 2.49 35.07
C ALA A 364 0.67 3.88 35.71
N ALA A 365 -0.44 4.62 35.81
CA ALA A 365 -0.40 5.93 36.45
C ALA A 365 0.49 5.79 37.68
N PRO A 366 1.42 6.70 37.96
CA PRO A 366 2.26 6.60 39.12
C PRO A 366 1.29 6.29 40.25
N LYS A 367 1.47 5.15 40.93
CA LYS A 367 0.66 4.77 42.07
C LYS A 367 0.56 6.03 42.90
N ALA A 368 -0.66 6.55 43.10
CA ALA A 368 -0.85 7.73 43.91
C ALA A 368 0.01 7.53 45.16
N PRO A 369 0.82 8.50 45.58
CA PRO A 369 1.66 8.33 46.74
C PRO A 369 0.72 7.86 47.85
N ALA A 370 1.08 6.76 48.49
CA ALA A 370 0.30 6.23 49.63
C ALA A 370 -0.03 7.42 50.53
N PRO A 371 -1.28 7.56 51.02
CA PRO A 371 -1.62 8.66 51.86
C PRO A 371 -0.57 8.75 52.97
N ALA A 372 0.08 9.91 53.07
CA ALA A 372 1.11 10.13 54.08
C ALA A 372 0.50 9.75 55.41
N VAL A 373 0.98 8.67 56.00
CA VAL A 373 0.64 8.31 57.35
C VAL A 373 1.13 9.49 58.20
N LYS A 374 0.21 10.31 58.65
CA LYS A 374 0.55 11.36 59.62
C LYS A 374 1.29 10.68 60.76
N PRO A 375 2.51 11.10 61.11
CA PRO A 375 3.16 10.57 62.28
C PRO A 375 2.22 10.80 63.48
N PRO A 376 2.11 9.86 64.41
CA PRO A 376 1.26 10.03 65.58
C PRO A 376 1.67 11.33 66.25
N GLN A 377 0.70 12.23 66.45
CA GLN A 377 0.92 13.45 67.17
C GLN A 377 1.37 13.08 68.64
N ALA A 378 2.65 13.24 68.90
CA ALA A 378 3.25 13.02 70.19
C ALA A 378 2.97 14.20 71.16
N THR A 379 1.88 14.89 71.00
CA THR A 379 1.50 16.08 71.79
C THR A 379 0.69 15.75 73.05
N GLY A 380 0.25 14.49 73.20
CA GLY A 380 -0.55 14.15 74.38
C GLY A 380 0.25 13.78 75.66
N PHE A 381 1.51 13.38 75.52
CA PHE A 381 2.29 12.89 76.64
C PHE A 381 3.13 13.98 77.30
N LEU A 382 3.51 15.06 76.59
CA LEU A 382 4.29 16.16 77.16
C LEU A 382 3.40 17.23 77.87
N ASP A 383 2.14 17.34 77.43
CA ASP A 383 1.16 18.23 78.12
C ASP A 383 0.76 17.72 79.50
N GLU A 384 0.79 16.39 79.72
CA GLU A 384 0.53 15.80 81.09
C GLU A 384 1.70 15.99 82.07
N LEU A 385 2.92 16.31 81.56
CA LEU A 385 4.10 16.51 82.41
C LEU A 385 4.41 17.97 82.70
N GLY A 386 3.59 18.94 82.22
CA GLY A 386 3.73 20.36 82.56
C GLY A 386 5.02 21.04 82.12
N VAL A 387 5.70 20.45 81.08
CA VAL A 387 6.96 20.99 80.55
C VAL A 387 6.63 21.84 79.33
N ALA A 388 6.87 23.14 79.40
CA ALA A 388 6.71 24.04 78.27
C ALA A 388 7.69 23.74 77.19
N THR A 389 7.21 23.53 75.97
CA THR A 389 7.98 23.14 74.81
C THR A 389 9.03 24.16 74.35
N ASP A 390 9.01 25.35 74.83
CA ASP A 390 9.93 26.45 74.46
C ASP A 390 11.33 26.30 75.09
N ASP A 391 11.49 25.43 76.06
CA ASP A 391 12.78 25.22 76.70
C ASP A 391 13.68 24.11 76.08
N ILE A 392 13.14 23.35 75.14
CA ILE A 392 13.88 22.19 74.57
C ILE A 392 14.49 22.47 73.21
N PHE A 393 13.97 23.42 72.46
CA PHE A 393 14.50 23.81 71.19
C PHE A 393 14.99 25.24 71.18
N GLY A 394 16.25 25.43 71.58
CA GLY A 394 16.92 26.71 71.48
C GLY A 394 16.85 27.31 70.09
N LYS A 395 16.61 28.62 70.03
CA LYS A 395 16.69 29.43 68.81
C LYS A 395 18.03 29.17 68.07
N GLU A 396 17.98 28.54 66.93
CA GLU A 396 19.09 28.68 65.97
C GLU A 396 18.70 29.77 64.98
N ASP A 397 19.59 30.74 64.88
CA ASP A 397 19.46 32.02 64.22
C ASP A 397 19.35 31.86 62.66
N ALA A 398 18.53 32.69 62.10
CA ALA A 398 18.53 33.05 60.71
C ALA A 398 19.87 33.69 60.31
N ARG A 399 20.53 33.10 59.30
CA ARG A 399 21.32 33.80 58.29
C ARG A 399 21.27 33.11 56.93
#